data_4a77a993d98fc800641a717b31945b41
#
_entry.id   4a77a993d98fc800641a717b31945b41
#
_cell.length_a   1.000
_cell.length_b   1.000
_cell.length_c   1.000
_cell.angle_alpha   90.00
_cell.angle_beta   90.00
_cell.angle_gamma   90.00
#
_symmetry.space_group_name_H-M   'P 1'
#
loop_
_entity.id
_entity.type
_entity.pdbx_description
1 polymer ?
#
loop_
_entity_poly.entity_id
_entity_poly.type
_entity_poly.pdbx_seq_one_letter_code
_entity_poly.pdbx_strand_id
1 'polypeptide(L)'
;MIMRKVFLALIIAAMTTMATFAQSNENQTKGDELIVIGNDSNAADPTGSWIGVVTAGLGGPPPFRVLMNFTKDGGFTGSGDGDNFVGGSPQHGVWERVGGAHSRRFAVTFFQLFYAPDSSPTGLHKIRQTVILSHRGDTWQGPGIVDIFAPNGTLVFSGTATATATRIQSEPLP
;
A
#
# COMPACT_ATOMS: atom_id res chain seq x y z
N MET A 1 -21.27 -6.23 -32.92
CA MET A 1 -21.49 -7.11 -31.75
C MET A 1 -20.40 -8.22 -31.68
N ILE A 2 -19.12 -7.89 -31.81
CA ILE A 2 -18.00 -8.88 -31.84
C ILE A 2 -16.75 -8.46 -30.99
N MET A 3 -16.85 -7.47 -30.10
CA MET A 3 -15.69 -7.03 -29.31
C MET A 3 -15.78 -7.32 -27.79
N ARG A 4 -16.65 -8.26 -27.36
CA ARG A 4 -16.81 -8.61 -25.93
C ARG A 4 -16.19 -9.95 -25.50
N LYS A 5 -15.40 -10.63 -26.34
CA LYS A 5 -14.91 -11.98 -26.04
C LYS A 5 -13.38 -12.15 -25.95
N VAL A 6 -12.58 -11.08 -25.89
CA VAL A 6 -11.11 -11.21 -25.92
C VAL A 6 -10.43 -11.02 -24.54
N PHE A 7 -11.14 -10.64 -23.50
CA PHE A 7 -10.53 -10.35 -22.18
C PHE A 7 -10.59 -11.53 -21.16
N LEU A 8 -11.09 -12.70 -21.56
CA LEU A 8 -11.28 -13.81 -20.58
C LEU A 8 -10.38 -15.04 -20.84
N ALA A 9 -9.36 -14.96 -21.65
CA ALA A 9 -8.63 -16.16 -22.08
C ALA A 9 -7.10 -16.13 -21.83
N LEU A 10 -6.59 -15.40 -20.83
CA LEU A 10 -5.14 -15.40 -20.58
C LEU A 10 -4.74 -15.53 -19.09
N ILE A 11 -5.49 -16.22 -18.28
CA ILE A 11 -5.07 -16.56 -16.90
C ILE A 11 -5.30 -18.04 -16.65
N ILE A 12 -4.50 -18.92 -17.25
CA ILE A 12 -4.22 -20.27 -16.74
C ILE A 12 -2.86 -20.69 -17.36
N ALA A 13 -1.78 -20.53 -16.64
CA ALA A 13 -0.59 -21.39 -16.59
C ALA A 13 0.58 -20.64 -15.94
N ALA A 14 0.83 -20.88 -14.68
CA ALA A 14 2.16 -21.04 -14.09
C ALA A 14 2.01 -21.33 -12.60
N MET A 15 1.87 -22.59 -12.25
CA MET A 15 2.18 -23.12 -10.93
C MET A 15 3.65 -23.53 -10.86
N THR A 16 4.18 -23.42 -9.63
CA THR A 16 5.36 -24.05 -9.05
C THR A 16 6.71 -23.35 -9.22
N THR A 17 7.14 -22.68 -8.14
CA THR A 17 8.41 -23.03 -7.46
C THR A 17 8.41 -22.45 -6.05
N MET A 18 8.45 -23.33 -5.05
CA MET A 18 8.73 -23.01 -3.65
C MET A 18 10.20 -22.68 -3.47
N ALA A 19 10.54 -21.54 -2.92
CA ALA A 19 11.87 -21.23 -2.39
C ALA A 19 11.81 -21.16 -0.86
N THR A 20 12.45 -22.14 -0.23
CA THR A 20 12.75 -22.23 1.19
C THR A 20 13.74 -21.15 1.59
N PHE A 21 13.39 -20.27 2.54
CA PHE A 21 14.35 -19.39 3.19
C PHE A 21 14.81 -19.99 4.51
N ALA A 22 16.12 -20.25 4.58
CA ALA A 22 16.81 -20.69 5.77
C ALA A 22 16.93 -19.55 6.80
N GLN A 23 16.63 -19.88 8.07
CA GLN A 23 16.96 -19.05 9.23
C GLN A 23 18.45 -19.13 9.51
N SER A 24 19.11 -17.99 9.60
CA SER A 24 20.43 -17.88 10.26
C SER A 24 20.25 -17.20 11.62
N ASN A 25 20.49 -18.00 12.67
CA ASN A 25 20.77 -17.51 14.02
C ASN A 25 22.19 -16.95 14.05
N GLU A 26 22.39 -15.73 14.48
CA GLU A 26 23.70 -15.29 14.97
C GLU A 26 23.62 -14.65 16.36
N ASN A 27 24.61 -15.06 17.13
CA ASN A 27 24.80 -14.95 18.55
C ASN A 27 24.96 -13.51 19.08
N GLN A 28 24.45 -13.36 20.29
CA GLN A 28 24.72 -12.26 21.22
C GLN A 28 26.22 -12.08 21.53
N THR A 29 26.66 -10.84 21.51
CA THR A 29 27.82 -10.40 22.29
C THR A 29 27.41 -9.24 23.19
N LYS A 30 27.54 -9.47 24.47
CA LYS A 30 27.23 -8.62 25.60
C LYS A 30 28.27 -7.49 25.68
N GLY A 31 27.84 -6.25 25.53
CA GLY A 31 28.60 -5.06 25.88
C GLY A 31 27.68 -4.13 26.64
N ASP A 32 27.98 -3.92 27.95
CA ASP A 32 27.30 -2.91 28.77
C ASP A 32 27.65 -1.51 28.28
N GLU A 33 26.82 -0.93 27.46
CA GLU A 33 26.84 0.49 27.16
C GLU A 33 25.60 1.12 27.79
N LEU A 34 25.84 2.05 28.72
CA LEU A 34 24.82 2.88 29.35
C LEU A 34 23.99 3.58 28.26
N ILE A 35 22.83 3.00 27.93
CA ILE A 35 21.84 3.64 27.06
C ILE A 35 21.25 4.78 27.88
N VAL A 36 21.69 6.00 27.58
CA VAL A 36 20.97 7.22 27.93
C VAL A 36 19.62 7.12 27.23
N ILE A 37 18.59 6.74 27.98
CA ILE A 37 17.20 6.79 27.50
C ILE A 37 16.86 8.27 27.36
N GLY A 38 17.23 8.85 26.22
CA GLY A 38 16.62 10.08 25.73
C GLY A 38 15.14 9.78 25.56
N ASN A 39 14.31 10.57 26.18
CA ASN A 39 12.85 10.52 26.13
C ASN A 39 12.39 10.94 24.73
N ASP A 40 12.74 10.15 23.67
CA ASP A 40 12.22 10.30 22.32
C ASP A 40 10.79 9.72 22.25
N SER A 41 9.87 10.42 22.93
CA SER A 41 8.44 10.13 22.86
C SER A 41 7.78 10.49 21.51
N ASN A 42 8.57 10.78 20.48
CA ASN A 42 8.13 11.02 19.11
C ASN A 42 8.64 9.92 18.15
N ALA A 43 8.24 8.68 18.39
CA ALA A 43 8.42 7.69 17.33
C ALA A 43 7.68 8.17 16.08
N ALA A 44 8.43 8.51 15.02
CA ALA A 44 7.86 8.96 13.75
C ALA A 44 6.71 8.06 13.32
N ASP A 45 5.59 8.66 12.92
CA ASP A 45 4.41 7.98 12.40
C ASP A 45 4.10 8.47 10.96
N PRO A 46 3.22 7.79 10.22
CA PRO A 46 2.92 8.18 8.84
C PRO A 46 1.98 9.40 8.74
N THR A 47 1.50 9.98 9.85
CA THR A 47 0.56 11.11 9.85
C THR A 47 1.02 12.23 8.92
N GLY A 48 0.11 12.73 8.08
CA GLY A 48 0.35 13.78 7.10
C GLY A 48 0.07 13.35 5.67
N SER A 49 0.43 14.22 4.73
CA SER A 49 0.14 14.04 3.30
C SER A 49 1.38 13.57 2.54
N TRP A 50 1.15 12.71 1.56
CA TRP A 50 2.20 12.03 0.82
C TRP A 50 1.89 11.98 -0.68
N ILE A 51 2.93 12.09 -1.48
CA ILE A 51 2.89 11.78 -2.91
C ILE A 51 3.77 10.56 -3.17
N GLY A 52 3.26 9.58 -3.89
CA GLY A 52 3.96 8.33 -4.12
C GLY A 52 3.77 7.76 -5.50
N VAL A 53 4.45 6.64 -5.74
CA VAL A 53 4.32 5.82 -6.94
C VAL A 53 4.03 4.39 -6.52
N VAL A 54 3.03 3.81 -7.16
CA VAL A 54 2.70 2.39 -7.04
C VAL A 54 3.20 1.66 -8.29
N THR A 55 3.89 0.55 -8.06
CA THR A 55 4.32 -0.37 -9.11
C THR A 55 3.63 -1.71 -8.88
N ALA A 56 2.73 -2.07 -9.77
CA ALA A 56 2.03 -3.34 -9.73
C ALA A 56 2.98 -4.51 -10.06
N GLY A 57 2.66 -5.69 -9.56
CA GLY A 57 3.35 -6.93 -9.92
C GLY A 57 3.09 -7.35 -11.37
N LEU A 58 3.58 -8.52 -11.72
CA LEU A 58 3.49 -9.04 -13.08
C LEU A 58 2.04 -9.07 -13.59
N GLY A 59 1.81 -8.52 -14.78
CA GLY A 59 0.48 -8.42 -15.40
C GLY A 59 -0.38 -7.27 -14.92
N GLY A 60 0.12 -6.44 -14.01
CA GLY A 60 -0.58 -5.24 -13.53
C GLY A 60 -0.39 -4.03 -14.46
N PRO A 61 -1.02 -2.89 -14.12
CA PRO A 61 -0.88 -1.64 -14.86
C PRO A 61 0.55 -1.08 -14.78
N PRO A 62 0.94 -0.18 -15.70
CA PRO A 62 2.15 0.61 -15.55
C PRO A 62 2.19 1.37 -14.22
N PRO A 63 3.38 1.76 -13.72
CA PRO A 63 3.49 2.57 -12.51
C PRO A 63 2.63 3.84 -12.59
N PHE A 64 1.93 4.16 -11.50
CA PHE A 64 1.03 5.32 -11.41
C PHE A 64 1.25 6.06 -10.09
N ARG A 65 0.92 7.36 -10.10
CA ARG A 65 1.07 8.23 -8.93
C ARG A 65 -0.16 8.14 -8.03
N VAL A 66 0.10 8.33 -6.73
CA VAL A 66 -0.94 8.36 -5.70
C VAL A 66 -0.70 9.53 -4.76
N LEU A 67 -1.79 10.14 -4.32
CA LEU A 67 -1.82 11.08 -3.20
C LEU A 67 -2.47 10.37 -2.01
N MET A 68 -1.88 10.50 -0.84
CA MET A 68 -2.32 9.81 0.36
C MET A 68 -2.29 10.74 1.55
N ASN A 69 -3.24 10.57 2.45
CA ASN A 69 -3.29 11.27 3.72
C ASN A 69 -3.53 10.28 4.86
N PHE A 70 -2.67 10.32 5.86
CA PHE A 70 -2.78 9.54 7.09
C PHE A 70 -3.15 10.50 8.22
N THR A 71 -4.25 10.24 8.91
CA THR A 71 -4.69 11.04 10.05
C THR A 71 -4.17 10.44 11.36
N LYS A 72 -4.00 11.28 12.38
CA LYS A 72 -3.41 10.88 13.67
C LYS A 72 -4.24 9.83 14.43
N ASP A 73 -5.54 9.77 14.16
CA ASP A 73 -6.48 8.81 14.74
C ASP A 73 -6.57 7.48 14.02
N GLY A 74 -5.65 7.21 13.07
CA GLY A 74 -5.57 5.94 12.34
C GLY A 74 -6.35 5.90 11.03
N GLY A 75 -6.91 7.01 10.57
CA GLY A 75 -7.59 7.09 9.28
C GLY A 75 -6.63 7.17 8.10
N PHE A 76 -7.08 6.68 6.94
CA PHE A 76 -6.39 6.75 5.67
C PHE A 76 -7.34 7.18 4.56
N THR A 77 -6.89 8.10 3.71
CA THR A 77 -7.55 8.45 2.45
C THR A 77 -6.51 8.55 1.33
N GLY A 78 -6.92 8.24 0.11
CA GLY A 78 -6.01 8.33 -1.04
C GLY A 78 -6.75 8.47 -2.36
N SER A 79 -5.98 8.79 -3.41
CA SER A 79 -6.42 8.79 -4.80
C SER A 79 -5.23 8.56 -5.73
N GLY A 80 -5.47 7.93 -6.86
CA GLY A 80 -4.47 7.69 -7.90
C GLY A 80 -4.75 8.49 -9.17
N ASP A 81 -3.72 8.80 -9.95
CA ASP A 81 -3.88 9.53 -11.22
C ASP A 81 -4.61 8.71 -12.32
N GLY A 82 -4.76 7.40 -12.09
CA GLY A 82 -5.55 6.50 -12.95
C GLY A 82 -7.01 6.33 -12.54
N ASP A 83 -7.43 6.81 -11.36
CA ASP A 83 -8.76 6.50 -10.79
C ASP A 83 -9.91 6.96 -11.69
N ASN A 84 -9.81 8.15 -12.28
CA ASN A 84 -10.84 8.71 -13.15
C ASN A 84 -11.01 7.94 -14.48
N PHE A 85 -9.94 7.34 -14.99
CA PHE A 85 -9.98 6.59 -16.25
C PHE A 85 -10.64 5.22 -16.09
N VAL A 86 -10.60 4.66 -14.89
CA VAL A 86 -11.15 3.34 -14.58
C VAL A 86 -12.43 3.41 -13.73
N GLY A 87 -12.95 4.62 -13.48
CA GLY A 87 -14.15 4.82 -12.69
C GLY A 87 -13.94 4.53 -11.20
N GLY A 88 -12.73 4.77 -10.66
CA GLY A 88 -12.41 4.55 -9.27
C GLY A 88 -12.92 5.66 -8.35
N SER A 89 -13.45 5.30 -7.17
CA SER A 89 -13.72 6.25 -6.09
C SER A 89 -12.42 6.69 -5.41
N PRO A 90 -12.44 7.73 -4.55
CA PRO A 90 -11.40 7.91 -3.56
C PRO A 90 -11.21 6.65 -2.70
N GLN A 91 -9.99 6.48 -2.18
CA GLN A 91 -9.62 5.36 -1.32
C GLN A 91 -9.90 5.74 0.14
N HIS A 92 -10.44 4.80 0.92
CA HIS A 92 -10.73 4.97 2.33
C HIS A 92 -10.27 3.77 3.13
N GLY A 93 -9.66 4.01 4.29
CA GLY A 93 -9.14 2.93 5.10
C GLY A 93 -8.62 3.37 6.45
N VAL A 94 -7.86 2.46 7.04
CA VAL A 94 -7.26 2.64 8.36
C VAL A 94 -5.80 2.21 8.34
N TRP A 95 -5.05 2.72 9.30
CA TRP A 95 -3.67 2.32 9.55
C TRP A 95 -3.41 2.09 11.04
N GLU A 96 -2.45 1.22 11.32
CA GLU A 96 -1.98 0.94 12.66
C GLU A 96 -0.47 0.68 12.68
N ARG A 97 0.18 0.95 13.81
CA ARG A 97 1.60 0.61 14.01
C ARG A 97 1.74 -0.87 14.29
N VAL A 98 2.70 -1.53 13.64
CA VAL A 98 3.03 -2.94 13.87
C VAL A 98 4.48 -3.11 14.33
N GLY A 99 4.73 -4.06 15.23
CA GLY A 99 6.08 -4.34 15.74
C GLY A 99 6.52 -3.50 16.95
N GLY A 100 5.56 -2.96 17.72
CA GLY A 100 5.80 -2.26 18.98
C GLY A 100 5.88 -0.74 18.85
N ALA A 101 5.94 -0.04 20.00
CA ALA A 101 5.79 1.41 20.10
C ALA A 101 6.82 2.25 19.31
N HIS A 102 8.05 1.73 19.17
CA HIS A 102 9.12 2.42 18.44
C HIS A 102 9.30 1.91 17.00
N SER A 103 8.47 0.96 16.56
CA SER A 103 8.53 0.45 15.20
C SER A 103 8.16 1.54 14.19
N ARG A 104 8.87 1.57 13.06
CA ARG A 104 8.54 2.41 11.90
C ARG A 104 7.78 1.64 10.82
N ARG A 105 7.19 0.51 11.20
CA ARG A 105 6.34 -0.30 10.31
C ARG A 105 4.89 -0.09 10.68
N PHE A 106 4.07 0.07 9.65
CA PHE A 106 2.63 0.27 9.77
C PHE A 106 1.90 -0.63 8.79
N ALA A 107 0.79 -1.20 9.24
CA ALA A 107 -0.16 -1.88 8.38
C ALA A 107 -1.23 -0.87 7.96
N VAL A 108 -1.56 -0.86 6.67
CA VAL A 108 -2.63 -0.04 6.12
C VAL A 108 -3.59 -0.95 5.38
N THR A 109 -4.88 -0.84 5.66
CA THR A 109 -5.92 -1.52 4.89
C THR A 109 -6.90 -0.49 4.37
N PHE A 110 -7.12 -0.48 3.07
CA PHE A 110 -8.06 0.45 2.46
C PHE A 110 -8.83 -0.19 1.31
N PHE A 111 -9.92 0.45 0.95
CA PHE A 111 -10.83 0.03 -0.07
C PHE A 111 -11.04 1.11 -1.12
N GLN A 112 -11.34 0.69 -2.35
CA GLN A 112 -11.72 1.54 -3.47
C GLN A 112 -12.86 0.89 -4.23
N LEU A 113 -13.90 1.65 -4.52
CA LEU A 113 -15.02 1.21 -5.34
C LEU A 113 -14.75 1.52 -6.82
N PHE A 114 -15.22 0.67 -7.70
CA PHE A 114 -15.09 0.85 -9.13
C PHE A 114 -16.46 0.82 -9.82
N TYR A 115 -16.60 1.63 -10.85
CA TYR A 115 -17.84 1.85 -11.60
C TYR A 115 -17.60 1.80 -13.10
N ALA A 116 -18.57 1.28 -13.85
CA ALA A 116 -18.60 1.41 -15.29
C ALA A 116 -19.01 2.86 -15.69
N PRO A 117 -18.87 3.22 -16.98
CA PRO A 117 -19.27 4.55 -17.46
C PRO A 117 -20.76 4.90 -17.24
N ASP A 118 -21.61 3.89 -17.10
CA ASP A 118 -23.04 4.05 -16.77
C ASP A 118 -23.29 4.13 -15.25
N SER A 119 -22.24 4.28 -14.45
CA SER A 119 -22.25 4.31 -12.98
C SER A 119 -22.68 3.00 -12.30
N SER A 120 -22.81 1.90 -13.03
CA SER A 120 -23.03 0.60 -12.42
C SER A 120 -21.80 0.11 -11.68
N PRO A 121 -21.91 -0.51 -10.46
CA PRO A 121 -20.77 -1.04 -9.73
C PRO A 121 -20.08 -2.16 -10.51
N THR A 122 -18.76 -2.09 -10.67
CA THR A 122 -17.95 -3.12 -11.35
C THR A 122 -17.10 -3.93 -10.40
N GLY A 123 -16.87 -3.43 -9.18
CA GLY A 123 -16.12 -4.17 -8.18
C GLY A 123 -15.64 -3.34 -7.01
N LEU A 124 -14.93 -4.03 -6.14
CA LEU A 124 -14.29 -3.50 -4.94
C LEU A 124 -12.84 -3.96 -4.93
N HIS A 125 -11.91 -3.04 -4.77
CA HIS A 125 -10.52 -3.37 -4.46
C HIS A 125 -10.29 -3.23 -2.95
N LYS A 126 -9.68 -4.25 -2.35
CA LYS A 126 -9.15 -4.24 -1.00
C LYS A 126 -7.64 -4.26 -1.08
N ILE A 127 -7.00 -3.26 -0.54
CA ILE A 127 -5.55 -3.15 -0.53
C ILE A 127 -5.05 -3.28 0.91
N ARG A 128 -4.04 -4.12 1.10
CA ARG A 128 -3.29 -4.27 2.36
C ARG A 128 -1.86 -3.89 2.08
N GLN A 129 -1.40 -2.80 2.65
CA GLN A 129 -0.08 -2.20 2.40
C GLN A 129 0.74 -2.19 3.67
N THR A 130 2.01 -2.61 3.59
CA THR A 130 3.00 -2.31 4.63
C THR A 130 3.68 -0.98 4.30
N VAL A 131 3.68 -0.06 5.24
CA VAL A 131 4.44 1.19 5.18
C VAL A 131 5.65 1.07 6.09
N ILE A 132 6.85 1.32 5.57
CA ILE A 132 8.11 1.32 6.31
C ILE A 132 8.71 2.71 6.17
N LEU A 133 8.62 3.51 7.23
CA LEU A 133 9.16 4.87 7.26
C LEU A 133 10.69 4.88 7.28
N SER A 134 11.29 5.83 6.56
CA SER A 134 12.70 6.21 6.70
C SER A 134 13.02 6.68 8.12
N HIS A 135 14.31 6.75 8.46
CA HIS A 135 14.76 7.29 9.74
C HIS A 135 14.32 8.74 9.97
N ARG A 136 14.26 9.54 8.90
CA ARG A 136 13.85 10.94 8.97
C ARG A 136 12.34 11.13 8.95
N GLY A 137 11.56 10.08 8.60
CA GLY A 137 10.12 10.16 8.49
C GLY A 137 9.61 10.96 7.29
N ASP A 138 10.48 11.22 6.32
CA ASP A 138 10.22 12.02 5.11
C ASP A 138 9.89 11.16 3.88
N THR A 139 10.25 9.88 3.92
CA THR A 139 9.94 8.90 2.88
C THR A 139 9.43 7.60 3.50
N TRP A 140 8.71 6.80 2.73
CA TRP A 140 8.39 5.42 3.06
C TRP A 140 8.36 4.53 1.82
N GLN A 141 8.49 3.23 2.05
CA GLN A 141 8.32 2.20 1.03
C GLN A 141 7.70 0.95 1.65
N GLY A 142 7.14 0.09 0.82
CA GLY A 142 6.71 -1.23 1.27
C GLY A 142 5.90 -2.01 0.26
N PRO A 143 5.74 -3.33 0.51
CA PRO A 143 4.92 -4.22 -0.31
C PRO A 143 3.44 -4.08 0.04
N GLY A 144 2.60 -4.41 -0.92
CA GLY A 144 1.16 -4.50 -0.77
C GLY A 144 0.57 -5.69 -1.51
N ILE A 145 -0.63 -6.05 -1.13
CA ILE A 145 -1.48 -7.05 -1.78
C ILE A 145 -2.77 -6.34 -2.19
N VAL A 146 -3.20 -6.57 -3.42
CA VAL A 146 -4.45 -6.07 -3.98
C VAL A 146 -5.36 -7.26 -4.23
N ASP A 147 -6.49 -7.29 -3.55
CA ASP A 147 -7.57 -8.24 -3.78
C ASP A 147 -8.72 -7.52 -4.50
N ILE A 148 -9.17 -8.06 -5.63
CA ILE A 148 -10.27 -7.52 -6.42
C ILE A 148 -11.49 -8.41 -6.27
N PHE A 149 -12.61 -7.83 -5.90
CA PHE A 149 -13.88 -8.51 -5.73
C PHE A 149 -14.89 -8.04 -6.78
N ALA A 150 -15.62 -8.98 -7.35
CA ALA A 150 -16.79 -8.68 -8.16
C ALA A 150 -17.91 -8.04 -7.31
N PRO A 151 -18.96 -7.41 -7.91
CA PRO A 151 -20.05 -6.79 -7.17
C PRO A 151 -20.81 -7.74 -6.23
N ASN A 152 -20.80 -9.04 -6.51
CA ASN A 152 -21.39 -10.07 -5.66
C ASN A 152 -20.49 -10.52 -4.49
N GLY A 153 -19.32 -9.89 -4.29
CA GLY A 153 -18.37 -10.22 -3.25
C GLY A 153 -17.41 -11.38 -3.56
N THR A 154 -17.48 -11.98 -4.75
CA THR A 154 -16.56 -13.04 -5.15
C THR A 154 -15.17 -12.47 -5.42
N LEU A 155 -14.11 -13.03 -4.81
CA LEU A 155 -12.72 -12.70 -5.13
C LEU A 155 -12.41 -13.17 -6.57
N VAL A 156 -12.04 -12.23 -7.44
CA VAL A 156 -11.73 -12.52 -8.86
C VAL A 156 -10.26 -12.38 -9.21
N PHE A 157 -9.48 -11.67 -8.38
CA PHE A 157 -8.05 -11.50 -8.57
C PHE A 157 -7.36 -11.20 -7.25
N SER A 158 -6.11 -11.69 -7.09
CA SER A 158 -5.20 -11.28 -6.01
C SER A 158 -3.81 -11.11 -6.61
N GLY A 159 -3.19 -9.97 -6.34
CA GLY A 159 -1.87 -9.64 -6.88
C GLY A 159 -1.05 -8.85 -5.88
N THR A 160 0.24 -8.65 -6.21
CA THR A 160 1.18 -7.88 -5.40
C THR A 160 1.46 -6.52 -6.03
N ALA A 161 1.85 -5.57 -5.19
CA ALA A 161 2.35 -4.27 -5.61
C ALA A 161 3.45 -3.81 -4.64
N THR A 162 4.23 -2.83 -5.06
CA THR A 162 5.12 -2.07 -4.17
C THR A 162 4.78 -0.60 -4.28
N ALA A 163 4.96 0.14 -3.19
CA ALA A 163 4.77 1.59 -3.22
C ALA A 163 5.95 2.28 -2.53
N THR A 164 6.27 3.46 -3.06
CA THR A 164 7.22 4.41 -2.46
C THR A 164 6.55 5.77 -2.39
N ALA A 165 6.85 6.56 -1.34
CA ALA A 165 6.29 7.89 -1.24
C ALA A 165 7.22 8.86 -0.51
N THR A 166 7.02 10.14 -0.79
CA THR A 166 7.67 11.26 -0.13
C THR A 166 6.61 12.13 0.54
N ARG A 167 6.94 12.64 1.73
CA ARG A 167 6.07 13.53 2.50
C ARG A 167 5.93 14.87 1.78
N ILE A 168 4.70 15.35 1.63
CA ILE A 168 4.43 16.67 1.06
C ILE A 168 4.78 17.72 2.11
N GLN A 169 5.56 18.71 1.73
CA GLN A 169 5.93 19.86 2.53
C GLN A 169 5.16 21.09 2.05
N SER A 170 4.82 21.99 2.99
CA SER A 170 4.30 23.30 2.61
C SER A 170 5.42 24.16 2.05
N GLU A 171 5.18 24.83 0.93
CA GLU A 171 6.09 25.76 0.29
C GLU A 171 5.56 27.18 0.49
N PRO A 172 6.33 28.10 1.13
CA PRO A 172 5.92 29.50 1.23
C PRO A 172 5.90 30.13 -0.17
N LEU A 173 4.97 31.05 -0.38
CA LEU A 173 4.97 31.86 -1.59
C LEU A 173 6.20 32.79 -1.60
N PRO A 174 6.79 33.05 -2.76
CA PRO A 174 7.92 33.98 -2.92
C PRO A 174 7.54 35.43 -2.56
#